data_2cac998a9becc6afd53c3d20e6a3e3ae
#
_entry.id   2cac998a9becc6afd53c3d20e6a3e3ae
#
_cell.length_a   1.000
_cell.length_b   1.000
_cell.length_c   1.000
_cell.angle_alpha   90.00
_cell.angle_beta   90.00
_cell.angle_gamma   90.00
#
_symmetry.space_group_name_H-M   'P 1'
#
loop_
_entity.id
_entity.type
_entity.pdbx_description
1 polymer ?
#
loop_
_entity_poly.entity_id
_entity_poly.type
_entity_poly.pdbx_seq_one_letter_code
_entity_poly.pdbx_strand_id
1 'polypeptide(L)'
;HAGVTLLTLRETCGDRLPCGTIIDTPRFGYRGQHLDCARHFFGIDFILRLLDLMALLKLNRFHWHFADDEAFRLEVDTHPLLWQRTAFRGEGELVPGVFGGGIRAGGSYSKADVARVVAHAKALQIEVLPEIEVPAHSHAMIKAVPGLRDPGDNGEEASVQGYIDNIVNPAVPATWDLLVPLAKEVAGLFPIGILHLGADEAPHGAWGGSPAVAALKAREGLQTSDDVQGWMLAKLAGALGAAGVRVAAWEEASKGVQGGIGNAALLFSWTGQGPGVEAARRGHDVVMCPAQNAYFDLAHSPDPDDWGAAWAGFVPLEKTVAWDPVPQGAEDIAPRISGVEACFWGEFTTEDGQAEGMIAPRILGIATKGWEPAGRTDGAALRSLASVYGPLYDRIGWRRYRGA
;
A
#
# COMPACT_ATOMS: atom_id res chain seq x y z
N HIS A 1 6.21 22.71 -2.84
CA HIS A 1 6.73 22.32 -4.17
C HIS A 1 7.69 23.37 -4.77
N ALA A 2 7.40 24.70 -4.71
CA ALA A 2 8.29 25.74 -5.22
C ALA A 2 9.69 25.68 -4.59
N GLY A 3 9.78 25.51 -3.27
CA GLY A 3 11.05 25.36 -2.56
C GLY A 3 11.88 24.18 -3.04
N VAL A 4 11.23 23.05 -3.33
CA VAL A 4 11.90 21.85 -3.89
C VAL A 4 12.43 22.14 -5.30
N THR A 5 11.64 22.80 -6.16
CA THR A 5 12.09 23.20 -7.50
C THR A 5 13.32 24.10 -7.43
N LEU A 6 13.33 25.09 -6.52
CA LEU A 6 14.49 25.96 -6.32
C LEU A 6 15.70 25.20 -5.78
N LEU A 7 15.50 24.24 -4.86
CA LEU A 7 16.58 23.41 -4.35
C LEU A 7 17.21 22.54 -5.46
N THR A 8 16.39 21.91 -6.30
CA THR A 8 16.86 21.12 -7.43
C THR A 8 17.63 21.98 -8.45
N LEU A 9 17.14 23.19 -8.74
CA LEU A 9 17.84 24.13 -9.60
C LEU A 9 19.19 24.57 -9.03
N ARG A 10 19.28 24.76 -7.71
CA ARG A 10 20.54 25.07 -7.06
C ARG A 10 21.57 23.94 -7.23
N GLU A 11 21.16 22.68 -7.12
CA GLU A 11 22.07 21.54 -7.32
C GLU A 11 22.57 21.44 -8.78
N THR A 12 21.76 21.89 -9.75
CA THR A 12 22.13 21.87 -11.18
C THR A 12 22.89 23.11 -11.64
N CYS A 13 22.56 24.28 -11.10
CA CYS A 13 23.08 25.56 -11.55
C CYS A 13 24.11 26.18 -10.59
N GLY A 14 24.42 25.50 -9.48
CA GLY A 14 25.30 26.01 -8.43
C GLY A 14 24.67 27.23 -7.69
N ASP A 15 25.50 28.20 -7.30
CA ASP A 15 25.03 29.34 -6.49
C ASP A 15 24.28 30.42 -7.28
N ARG A 16 24.08 30.21 -8.59
CA ARG A 16 23.36 31.14 -9.47
C ARG A 16 22.10 30.53 -10.01
N LEU A 17 20.94 31.02 -9.59
CA LEU A 17 19.67 30.66 -10.18
C LEU A 17 19.44 31.47 -11.46
N PRO A 18 18.95 30.83 -12.54
CA PRO A 18 18.57 31.54 -13.75
C PRO A 18 17.41 32.51 -13.48
N CYS A 19 17.46 33.69 -14.11
CA CYS A 19 16.31 34.61 -14.09
C CYS A 19 15.24 34.09 -15.07
N GLY A 20 13.98 34.09 -14.67
CA GLY A 20 12.87 33.63 -15.53
C GLY A 20 11.60 33.32 -14.76
N THR A 21 10.63 32.82 -15.48
CA THR A 21 9.36 32.32 -14.93
C THR A 21 9.38 30.79 -14.99
N ILE A 22 9.04 30.14 -13.87
CA ILE A 22 8.88 28.69 -13.78
C ILE A 22 7.38 28.40 -13.66
N ILE A 23 6.85 27.61 -14.60
CA ILE A 23 5.50 27.05 -14.53
C ILE A 23 5.65 25.57 -14.26
N ASP A 24 5.16 25.12 -13.10
CA ASP A 24 5.39 23.78 -12.59
C ASP A 24 4.13 23.27 -11.88
N THR A 25 3.41 22.34 -12.52
CA THR A 25 2.15 21.79 -12.03
C THR A 25 2.16 20.26 -12.12
N PRO A 26 1.58 19.54 -11.16
CA PRO A 26 1.51 18.09 -11.23
C PRO A 26 0.56 17.62 -12.32
N ARG A 27 0.90 16.49 -12.94
CA ARG A 27 0.02 15.76 -13.86
C ARG A 27 -1.18 15.15 -13.14
N PHE A 28 -0.95 14.58 -11.95
CA PHE A 28 -1.97 13.89 -11.16
C PHE A 28 -2.08 14.46 -9.74
N GLY A 29 -3.30 14.41 -9.21
CA GLY A 29 -3.61 14.80 -7.83
C GLY A 29 -3.04 13.85 -6.77
N TYR A 30 -3.03 12.54 -7.04
CA TYR A 30 -2.49 11.50 -6.17
C TYR A 30 -1.08 11.11 -6.64
N ARG A 31 -0.10 11.18 -5.75
CA ARG A 31 1.30 10.77 -6.00
C ARG A 31 1.81 10.11 -4.73
N GLY A 32 1.78 8.77 -4.70
CA GLY A 32 1.92 7.97 -3.49
C GLY A 32 3.23 7.22 -3.35
N GLN A 33 3.51 6.88 -2.09
CA GLN A 33 4.45 5.86 -1.67
C GLN A 33 3.78 5.02 -0.58
N HIS A 34 3.65 3.73 -0.85
CA HIS A 34 3.20 2.71 0.09
C HIS A 34 4.38 2.15 0.87
N LEU A 35 4.16 1.81 2.15
CA LEU A 35 5.15 1.13 3.00
C LEU A 35 4.47 0.04 3.82
N ASP A 36 4.88 -1.21 3.60
CA ASP A 36 4.46 -2.36 4.41
C ASP A 36 5.25 -2.40 5.72
N CYS A 37 4.55 -2.05 6.79
CA CYS A 37 5.05 -2.12 8.16
C CYS A 37 4.60 -3.39 8.89
N ALA A 38 3.77 -4.24 8.26
CA ALA A 38 3.29 -5.48 8.87
C ALA A 38 4.34 -6.59 8.74
N ARG A 39 4.93 -6.80 7.56
CA ARG A 39 5.94 -7.82 7.35
C ARG A 39 7.29 -7.41 7.95
N HIS A 40 7.66 -6.13 7.85
CA HIS A 40 8.80 -5.56 8.56
C HIS A 40 8.36 -4.34 9.37
N PHE A 41 8.73 -4.28 10.66
CA PHE A 41 8.42 -3.13 11.50
C PHE A 41 9.43 -2.01 11.28
N PHE A 42 8.98 -0.93 10.66
CA PHE A 42 9.77 0.29 10.52
C PHE A 42 9.51 1.24 11.68
N GLY A 43 10.56 1.66 12.39
CA GLY A 43 10.43 2.64 13.46
C GLY A 43 9.98 4.03 12.96
N ILE A 44 9.42 4.83 13.86
CA ILE A 44 8.88 6.16 13.52
C ILE A 44 9.93 7.06 12.85
N ASP A 45 11.18 6.99 13.28
CA ASP A 45 12.24 7.81 12.70
C ASP A 45 12.56 7.44 11.23
N PHE A 46 12.39 6.16 10.85
CA PHE A 46 12.44 5.75 9.45
C PHE A 46 11.27 6.36 8.66
N ILE A 47 10.05 6.27 9.19
CA ILE A 47 8.84 6.80 8.54
C ILE A 47 8.96 8.32 8.34
N LEU A 48 9.46 9.06 9.33
CA LEU A 48 9.65 10.51 9.19
C LEU A 48 10.69 10.85 8.10
N ARG A 49 11.79 10.09 8.00
CA ARG A 49 12.77 10.26 6.92
C ARG A 49 12.20 9.90 5.55
N LEU A 50 11.31 8.87 5.47
CA LEU A 50 10.58 8.56 4.24
C LEU A 50 9.67 9.72 3.81
N LEU A 51 8.97 10.35 4.75
CA LEU A 51 8.15 11.53 4.46
C LEU A 51 9.00 12.71 3.96
N ASP A 52 10.21 12.91 4.52
CA ASP A 52 11.14 13.93 4.03
C ASP A 52 11.59 13.64 2.59
N LEU A 53 11.88 12.37 2.28
CA LEU A 53 12.19 11.91 0.92
C LEU A 53 11.01 12.15 -0.02
N MET A 54 9.81 11.78 0.38
CA MET A 54 8.58 12.01 -0.40
C MET A 54 8.36 13.49 -0.68
N ALA A 55 8.55 14.35 0.31
CA ALA A 55 8.45 15.81 0.15
C ALA A 55 9.48 16.35 -0.84
N LEU A 56 10.72 15.87 -0.77
CA LEU A 56 11.81 16.21 -1.71
C LEU A 56 11.43 15.87 -3.16
N LEU A 57 10.65 14.82 -3.37
CA LEU A 57 10.21 14.34 -4.67
C LEU A 57 8.80 14.82 -5.05
N LYS A 58 8.20 15.71 -4.27
CA LYS A 58 6.84 16.24 -4.49
C LYS A 58 5.73 15.17 -4.45
N LEU A 59 5.96 14.04 -3.80
CA LEU A 59 4.92 13.08 -3.47
C LEU A 59 4.03 13.67 -2.38
N ASN A 60 2.74 13.26 -2.34
CA ASN A 60 1.77 13.87 -1.44
C ASN A 60 0.82 12.88 -0.77
N ARG A 61 1.06 11.58 -0.93
CA ARG A 61 0.29 10.51 -0.27
C ARG A 61 1.25 9.48 0.31
N PHE A 62 1.20 9.29 1.61
CA PHE A 62 1.88 8.18 2.29
C PHE A 62 0.84 7.11 2.59
N HIS A 63 0.97 5.95 1.94
CA HIS A 63 0.10 4.80 2.16
C HIS A 63 0.74 3.90 3.22
N TRP A 64 0.12 3.83 4.39
CA TRP A 64 0.68 3.16 5.55
C TRP A 64 -0.03 1.83 5.82
N HIS A 65 0.61 0.75 5.41
CA HIS A 65 0.15 -0.61 5.57
C HIS A 65 0.70 -1.18 6.88
N PHE A 66 -0.12 -1.31 7.92
CA PHE A 66 0.33 -1.72 9.26
C PHE A 66 -0.38 -2.98 9.79
N ALA A 67 -1.19 -3.64 8.97
CA ALA A 67 -1.89 -4.87 9.32
C ALA A 67 -1.90 -5.83 8.14
N ASP A 68 -1.51 -7.08 8.38
CA ASP A 68 -1.46 -8.16 7.41
C ASP A 68 -1.40 -9.51 8.13
N ASP A 69 -1.11 -10.61 7.42
CA ASP A 69 -0.97 -11.95 7.98
C ASP A 69 0.06 -12.04 9.09
N GLU A 70 1.13 -11.26 9.02
CA GLU A 70 2.26 -11.33 9.93
C GLU A 70 2.15 -10.43 11.15
N ALA A 71 1.27 -9.44 11.14
CA ALA A 71 1.08 -8.55 12.27
C ALA A 71 -0.15 -7.65 12.16
N PHE A 72 -0.60 -7.17 13.32
CA PHE A 72 -1.41 -5.97 13.45
C PHE A 72 -0.64 -4.97 14.33
N ARG A 73 -0.18 -3.85 13.76
CA ARG A 73 0.80 -2.96 14.41
C ARG A 73 0.19 -1.75 15.13
N LEU A 74 -1.02 -1.34 14.76
CA LEU A 74 -1.63 -0.12 15.30
C LEU A 74 -2.28 -0.39 16.66
N GLU A 75 -1.96 0.43 17.67
CA GLU A 75 -2.58 0.37 18.99
C GLU A 75 -4.00 0.95 18.94
N VAL A 76 -4.98 0.05 18.86
CA VAL A 76 -6.41 0.36 18.86
C VAL A 76 -7.03 0.03 20.21
N ASP A 77 -8.04 0.83 20.62
CA ASP A 77 -8.74 0.64 21.90
C ASP A 77 -9.92 -0.30 21.77
N THR A 78 -10.59 -0.31 20.61
CA THR A 78 -11.77 -1.15 20.37
C THR A 78 -11.46 -2.64 20.46
N HIS A 79 -10.28 -3.07 19.99
CA HIS A 79 -9.84 -4.46 20.00
C HIS A 79 -8.34 -4.56 20.35
N PRO A 80 -7.94 -4.28 21.58
CA PRO A 80 -6.52 -4.21 21.95
C PRO A 80 -5.76 -5.54 21.78
N LEU A 81 -6.47 -6.68 21.82
CA LEU A 81 -5.85 -7.99 21.59
C LEU A 81 -5.20 -8.11 20.21
N LEU A 82 -5.66 -7.35 19.20
CA LEU A 82 -5.06 -7.36 17.88
C LEU A 82 -3.56 -7.06 17.96
N TRP A 83 -3.22 -5.85 18.41
CA TRP A 83 -1.82 -5.43 18.49
C TRP A 83 -1.06 -6.05 19.69
N GLN A 84 -1.71 -6.25 20.84
CA GLN A 84 -1.07 -6.84 22.02
C GLN A 84 -0.55 -8.25 21.77
N ARG A 85 -1.23 -9.02 20.90
CA ARG A 85 -0.88 -10.41 20.62
C ARG A 85 -0.11 -10.62 19.33
N THR A 86 -0.12 -9.66 18.40
CA THR A 86 0.44 -9.84 17.07
C THR A 86 1.39 -8.72 16.61
N ALA A 87 1.63 -7.69 17.44
CA ALA A 87 2.62 -6.66 17.12
C ALA A 87 4.06 -7.21 17.08
N PHE A 88 4.30 -8.34 17.72
CA PHE A 88 5.56 -9.07 17.66
C PHE A 88 5.33 -10.46 17.11
N ARG A 89 6.34 -11.02 16.45
CA ARG A 89 6.37 -12.37 15.93
C ARG A 89 7.71 -13.06 16.23
N GLY A 90 7.76 -14.39 16.07
CA GLY A 90 8.94 -15.20 16.33
C GLY A 90 8.83 -16.02 17.61
N GLU A 91 9.96 -16.36 18.22
CA GLU A 91 9.98 -17.25 19.38
C GLU A 91 9.17 -16.69 20.55
N GLY A 92 8.24 -17.51 21.05
CA GLY A 92 7.38 -17.17 22.16
C GLY A 92 6.14 -16.30 21.82
N GLU A 93 6.00 -15.91 20.55
CA GLU A 93 4.90 -15.08 20.07
C GLU A 93 3.80 -15.93 19.42
N LEU A 94 2.60 -15.31 19.29
CA LEU A 94 1.43 -15.96 18.66
C LEU A 94 1.61 -16.17 17.16
N VAL A 95 2.29 -15.24 16.48
CA VAL A 95 2.60 -15.28 15.05
C VAL A 95 4.04 -15.78 14.88
N PRO A 96 4.28 -16.78 14.03
CA PRO A 96 5.63 -17.31 13.83
C PRO A 96 6.55 -16.29 13.13
N GLY A 97 7.85 -16.53 13.23
CA GLY A 97 8.86 -15.76 12.50
C GLY A 97 8.76 -15.96 10.99
N VAL A 98 9.32 -15.01 10.25
CA VAL A 98 9.41 -15.09 8.79
C VAL A 98 10.15 -16.37 8.39
N PHE A 99 9.58 -17.12 7.45
CA PHE A 99 10.14 -18.41 6.97
C PHE A 99 10.47 -19.39 8.10
N GLY A 100 9.71 -19.35 9.21
CA GLY A 100 9.97 -20.19 10.37
C GLY A 100 11.16 -19.75 11.22
N GLY A 101 11.69 -18.56 11.00
CA GLY A 101 12.75 -17.98 11.80
C GLY A 101 12.34 -17.72 13.25
N GLY A 102 13.29 -17.83 14.19
CA GLY A 102 13.02 -17.82 15.63
C GLY A 102 13.19 -16.46 16.31
N ILE A 103 13.87 -15.51 15.73
CA ILE A 103 14.14 -14.23 16.41
C ILE A 103 12.86 -13.44 16.60
N ARG A 104 12.59 -13.06 17.86
CA ARG A 104 11.50 -12.16 18.18
C ARG A 104 11.73 -10.79 17.55
N ALA A 105 10.83 -10.36 16.67
CA ALA A 105 10.90 -9.10 15.95
C ALA A 105 9.52 -8.43 15.89
N GLY A 106 9.49 -7.10 15.77
CA GLY A 106 8.27 -6.34 15.61
C GLY A 106 8.22 -5.07 16.45
N GLY A 107 7.04 -4.55 16.63
CA GLY A 107 6.72 -3.34 17.38
C GLY A 107 5.30 -2.91 17.10
N SER A 108 4.82 -1.90 17.81
CA SER A 108 3.52 -1.28 17.60
C SER A 108 3.65 0.23 17.40
N TYR A 109 2.62 0.82 16.82
CA TYR A 109 2.48 2.26 16.68
C TYR A 109 1.38 2.75 17.62
N SER A 110 1.77 3.54 18.61
CA SER A 110 0.82 4.18 19.52
C SER A 110 0.04 5.29 18.81
N LYS A 111 -1.10 5.68 19.38
CA LYS A 111 -1.85 6.85 18.88
C LYS A 111 -1.00 8.14 18.90
N ALA A 112 -0.05 8.24 19.84
CA ALA A 112 0.91 9.35 19.86
C ALA A 112 1.89 9.29 18.69
N ASP A 113 2.34 8.09 18.31
CA ASP A 113 3.19 7.89 17.13
C ASP A 113 2.45 8.28 15.86
N VAL A 114 1.19 7.82 15.71
CA VAL A 114 0.33 8.22 14.58
C VAL A 114 0.18 9.73 14.52
N ALA A 115 -0.12 10.38 15.63
CA ALA A 115 -0.25 11.83 15.68
C ALA A 115 1.04 12.55 15.28
N ARG A 116 2.21 12.02 15.68
CA ARG A 116 3.54 12.54 15.29
C ARG A 116 3.76 12.41 13.79
N VAL A 117 3.48 11.24 13.20
CA VAL A 117 3.60 11.00 11.76
C VAL A 117 2.66 11.91 10.96
N VAL A 118 1.38 11.97 11.35
CA VAL A 118 0.37 12.82 10.69
C VAL A 118 0.74 14.30 10.77
N ALA A 119 1.24 14.78 11.90
CA ALA A 119 1.67 16.18 12.05
C ALA A 119 2.86 16.50 11.15
N HIS A 120 3.86 15.62 11.08
CA HIS A 120 5.03 15.78 10.21
C HIS A 120 4.62 15.76 8.72
N ALA A 121 3.83 14.77 8.31
CA ALA A 121 3.30 14.67 6.96
C ALA A 121 2.52 15.93 6.56
N LYS A 122 1.64 16.44 7.43
CA LYS A 122 0.88 17.68 7.19
C LYS A 122 1.79 18.90 6.99
N ALA A 123 2.86 19.02 7.76
CA ALA A 123 3.83 20.09 7.59
C ALA A 123 4.52 20.03 6.20
N LEU A 124 4.66 18.85 5.64
CA LEU A 124 5.22 18.59 4.31
C LEU A 124 4.17 18.57 3.19
N GLN A 125 2.91 18.83 3.48
CA GLN A 125 1.77 18.76 2.55
C GLN A 125 1.55 17.32 2.01
N ILE A 126 1.77 16.32 2.87
CA ILE A 126 1.51 14.91 2.62
C ILE A 126 0.32 14.50 3.47
N GLU A 127 -0.61 13.75 2.91
CA GLU A 127 -1.69 13.09 3.65
C GLU A 127 -1.34 11.61 3.84
N VAL A 128 -1.69 11.07 5.00
CA VAL A 128 -1.43 9.68 5.36
C VAL A 128 -2.69 8.86 5.11
N LEU A 129 -2.61 7.87 4.22
CA LEU A 129 -3.66 6.90 3.93
C LEU A 129 -3.42 5.64 4.77
N PRO A 130 -4.26 5.33 5.77
CA PRO A 130 -4.13 4.10 6.53
C PRO A 130 -4.72 2.91 5.78
N GLU A 131 -4.12 1.73 5.98
CA GLU A 131 -4.62 0.47 5.44
C GLU A 131 -4.77 -0.59 6.52
N ILE A 132 -5.91 -1.28 6.49
CA ILE A 132 -6.17 -2.54 7.18
C ILE A 132 -6.62 -3.58 6.15
N GLU A 133 -6.29 -4.85 6.38
CA GLU A 133 -6.55 -5.90 5.43
C GLU A 133 -7.82 -6.69 5.74
N VAL A 134 -8.75 -6.72 4.78
CA VAL A 134 -9.94 -7.59 4.78
C VAL A 134 -10.44 -7.85 3.35
N PRO A 135 -10.99 -9.04 3.05
CA PRO A 135 -11.17 -10.19 3.94
C PRO A 135 -9.94 -11.08 4.08
N ALA A 136 -9.03 -11.11 3.10
CA ALA A 136 -7.79 -11.87 3.15
C ALA A 136 -6.69 -11.11 3.92
N HIS A 137 -5.48 -11.61 3.92
CA HIS A 137 -4.35 -11.05 4.67
C HIS A 137 -4.68 -10.75 6.15
N SER A 138 -5.54 -11.61 6.72
CA SER A 138 -6.11 -11.42 8.06
C SER A 138 -5.63 -12.46 9.06
N HIS A 139 -4.56 -13.22 8.78
CA HIS A 139 -4.11 -14.32 9.63
C HIS A 139 -3.78 -13.85 11.05
N ALA A 140 -3.00 -12.75 11.21
CA ALA A 140 -2.72 -12.18 12.52
C ALA A 140 -4.00 -11.77 13.26
N MET A 141 -4.98 -11.19 12.56
CA MET A 141 -6.27 -10.81 13.13
C MET A 141 -7.04 -12.04 13.62
N ILE A 142 -7.11 -13.09 12.81
CA ILE A 142 -7.76 -14.37 13.13
C ILE A 142 -7.08 -15.05 14.31
N LYS A 143 -5.75 -15.05 14.36
CA LYS A 143 -4.96 -15.60 15.48
C LYS A 143 -5.25 -14.85 16.79
N ALA A 144 -5.35 -13.52 16.73
CA ALA A 144 -5.65 -12.71 17.90
C ALA A 144 -7.09 -12.91 18.39
N VAL A 145 -8.05 -13.10 17.48
CA VAL A 145 -9.49 -13.21 17.74
C VAL A 145 -10.05 -14.47 17.06
N PRO A 146 -9.93 -15.67 17.66
CA PRO A 146 -10.30 -16.94 17.02
C PRO A 146 -11.77 -17.05 16.58
N GLY A 147 -12.66 -16.22 17.12
CA GLY A 147 -14.08 -16.17 16.70
C GLY A 147 -14.32 -15.68 15.27
N LEU A 148 -13.27 -15.20 14.59
CA LEU A 148 -13.30 -14.79 13.17
C LEU A 148 -12.94 -15.93 12.22
N ARG A 149 -12.54 -17.09 12.74
CA ARG A 149 -12.15 -18.24 11.93
C ARG A 149 -13.30 -18.75 11.09
N ASP A 150 -12.98 -19.13 9.86
CA ASP A 150 -13.84 -19.96 9.05
C ASP A 150 -13.87 -21.39 9.63
N PRO A 151 -15.03 -22.05 9.73
CA PRO A 151 -15.10 -23.45 10.19
C PRO A 151 -14.26 -24.43 9.38
N GLY A 152 -13.92 -24.11 8.12
CA GLY A 152 -13.04 -24.89 7.27
C GLY A 152 -11.55 -24.67 7.51
N ASP A 153 -11.19 -23.64 8.28
CA ASP A 153 -9.79 -23.36 8.63
C ASP A 153 -9.25 -24.47 9.55
N ASN A 154 -8.21 -25.16 9.08
CA ASN A 154 -7.57 -26.25 9.81
C ASN A 154 -6.55 -25.76 10.87
N GLY A 155 -6.28 -24.45 10.93
CA GLY A 155 -5.35 -23.85 11.86
C GLY A 155 -3.88 -24.02 11.52
N GLU A 156 -3.54 -24.44 10.31
CA GLU A 156 -2.17 -24.49 9.86
C GLU A 156 -1.54 -23.09 9.83
N GLU A 157 -0.27 -23.04 10.21
CA GLU A 157 0.49 -21.81 10.13
C GLU A 157 1.13 -21.72 8.75
N ALA A 158 0.92 -20.62 8.11
CA ALA A 158 1.58 -20.27 6.86
C ALA A 158 1.86 -18.79 6.84
N SER A 159 1.86 -18.25 5.71
CA SER A 159 2.18 -16.89 5.36
C SER A 159 3.66 -16.63 5.21
N VAL A 160 4.02 -15.39 5.02
CA VAL A 160 4.99 -14.89 4.10
C VAL A 160 4.72 -15.49 2.72
N GLN A 161 3.53 -15.14 2.20
CA GLN A 161 2.98 -15.49 0.89
C GLN A 161 2.67 -16.99 0.68
N GLY A 162 2.61 -17.75 1.75
CA GLY A 162 2.22 -19.15 1.67
C GLY A 162 0.81 -19.43 2.18
N TYR A 163 -0.10 -18.45 2.13
CA TYR A 163 -1.44 -18.41 2.73
C TYR A 163 -2.03 -19.77 3.09
N ILE A 164 -2.60 -19.88 4.27
CA ILE A 164 -3.53 -20.97 4.60
C ILE A 164 -4.66 -20.36 5.40
N ASP A 165 -5.86 -20.33 4.78
CA ASP A 165 -7.10 -19.87 5.40
C ASP A 165 -6.96 -18.51 6.15
N ASN A 166 -6.23 -17.56 5.54
CA ASN A 166 -5.97 -16.23 6.08
C ASN A 166 -7.15 -15.25 5.95
N ILE A 167 -8.36 -15.74 5.74
CA ILE A 167 -9.52 -14.95 5.37
C ILE A 167 -10.58 -14.93 6.48
N VAL A 168 -11.05 -13.73 6.87
CA VAL A 168 -12.15 -13.62 7.83
C VAL A 168 -13.48 -14.04 7.23
N ASN A 169 -14.37 -14.64 8.05
CA ASN A 169 -15.66 -15.14 7.60
C ASN A 169 -16.75 -14.06 7.72
N PRO A 170 -17.28 -13.51 6.60
CA PRO A 170 -18.28 -12.44 6.62
C PRO A 170 -19.68 -12.90 7.08
N ALA A 171 -19.93 -14.22 7.17
CA ALA A 171 -21.18 -14.76 7.69
C ALA A 171 -21.21 -14.90 9.20
N VAL A 172 -20.04 -14.72 9.87
CA VAL A 172 -19.93 -14.78 11.33
C VAL A 172 -20.21 -13.41 11.94
N PRO A 173 -21.14 -13.28 12.91
CA PRO A 173 -21.45 -12.00 13.56
C PRO A 173 -20.22 -11.32 14.17
N ALA A 174 -19.32 -12.08 14.80
CA ALA A 174 -18.11 -11.58 15.44
C ALA A 174 -17.21 -10.77 14.46
N THR A 175 -17.22 -11.11 13.17
CA THR A 175 -16.52 -10.35 12.14
C THR A 175 -17.00 -8.91 12.05
N TRP A 176 -18.31 -8.68 12.10
CA TRP A 176 -18.89 -7.35 12.03
C TRP A 176 -18.75 -6.59 13.34
N ASP A 177 -18.86 -7.30 14.48
CA ASP A 177 -18.67 -6.73 15.82
C ASP A 177 -17.22 -6.21 15.98
N LEU A 178 -16.27 -6.84 15.28
CA LEU A 178 -14.87 -6.39 15.26
C LEU A 178 -14.64 -5.31 14.19
N LEU A 179 -14.96 -5.60 12.92
CA LEU A 179 -14.47 -4.79 11.80
C LEU A 179 -15.08 -3.38 11.75
N VAL A 180 -16.37 -3.22 12.07
CA VAL A 180 -17.01 -1.90 11.96
C VAL A 180 -16.49 -0.91 13.01
N PRO A 181 -16.36 -1.26 14.30
CA PRO A 181 -15.74 -0.37 15.27
C PRO A 181 -14.25 -0.12 14.98
N LEU A 182 -13.50 -1.16 14.63
CA LEU A 182 -12.08 -1.07 14.29
C LEU A 182 -11.83 -0.10 13.13
N ALA A 183 -12.54 -0.29 12.01
CA ALA A 183 -12.38 0.55 10.83
C ALA A 183 -12.73 2.03 11.10
N LYS A 184 -13.76 2.27 11.94
CA LYS A 184 -14.12 3.64 12.37
C LYS A 184 -13.05 4.25 13.27
N GLU A 185 -12.50 3.48 14.22
CA GLU A 185 -11.42 3.95 15.08
C GLU A 185 -10.19 4.30 14.26
N VAL A 186 -9.75 3.39 13.40
CA VAL A 186 -8.59 3.62 12.53
C VAL A 186 -8.81 4.86 11.66
N ALA A 187 -9.94 4.94 10.93
CA ALA A 187 -10.23 6.10 10.09
C ALA A 187 -10.24 7.42 10.86
N GLY A 188 -10.69 7.40 12.12
CA GLY A 188 -10.72 8.57 12.99
C GLY A 188 -9.36 9.11 13.42
N LEU A 189 -8.30 8.31 13.31
CA LEU A 189 -6.92 8.73 13.63
C LEU A 189 -6.26 9.50 12.48
N PHE A 190 -6.81 9.40 11.26
CA PHE A 190 -6.21 9.97 10.05
C PHE A 190 -7.14 11.00 9.39
N PRO A 191 -6.70 12.26 9.29
CA PRO A 191 -7.58 13.34 8.80
C PRO A 191 -7.88 13.30 7.30
N ILE A 192 -7.29 12.38 6.54
CA ILE A 192 -7.53 12.21 5.09
C ILE A 192 -8.99 11.84 4.77
N GLY A 193 -9.72 11.23 5.72
CA GLY A 193 -11.10 10.79 5.52
C GLY A 193 -11.25 9.61 4.55
N ILE A 194 -10.17 8.86 4.32
CA ILE A 194 -10.14 7.66 3.48
C ILE A 194 -9.51 6.53 4.31
N LEU A 195 -10.07 5.32 4.22
CA LEU A 195 -9.49 4.10 4.76
C LEU A 195 -9.33 3.09 3.62
N HIS A 196 -8.11 2.56 3.45
CA HIS A 196 -7.85 1.45 2.55
C HIS A 196 -8.17 0.14 3.26
N LEU A 197 -8.90 -0.76 2.58
CA LEU A 197 -9.40 -2.03 3.14
C LEU A 197 -8.64 -3.25 2.63
N GLY A 198 -7.54 -3.07 1.87
CA GLY A 198 -6.84 -4.14 1.19
C GLY A 198 -7.69 -4.78 0.10
N ALA A 199 -8.21 -5.97 0.36
CA ALA A 199 -9.12 -6.74 -0.49
C ALA A 199 -8.45 -7.45 -1.68
N ASP A 200 -7.15 -7.61 -1.65
CA ASP A 200 -6.36 -8.39 -2.59
C ASP A 200 -6.29 -9.87 -2.19
N GLU A 201 -5.91 -10.67 -3.15
CA GLU A 201 -5.47 -12.07 -3.02
C GLU A 201 -6.39 -13.00 -2.21
N ALA A 202 -7.71 -12.73 -2.18
CA ALA A 202 -8.65 -13.67 -1.58
C ALA A 202 -8.51 -15.05 -2.25
N PRO A 203 -8.27 -16.14 -1.48
CA PRO A 203 -7.99 -17.45 -2.05
C PRO A 203 -9.11 -17.97 -2.94
N HIS A 204 -8.75 -18.60 -4.04
CA HIS A 204 -9.73 -19.34 -4.85
C HIS A 204 -10.44 -20.42 -4.01
N GLY A 205 -11.77 -20.40 -3.99
CA GLY A 205 -12.55 -21.33 -3.17
C GLY A 205 -12.66 -20.91 -1.70
N ALA A 206 -12.28 -19.67 -1.38
CA ALA A 206 -12.50 -19.09 -0.06
C ALA A 206 -13.92 -19.40 0.45
N TRP A 207 -14.03 -19.75 1.73
CA TRP A 207 -15.27 -20.13 2.41
C TRP A 207 -16.00 -21.35 1.84
N GLY A 208 -15.42 -22.13 0.92
CA GLY A 208 -16.08 -23.25 0.25
C GLY A 208 -16.62 -24.33 1.21
N GLY A 209 -15.97 -24.51 2.37
CA GLY A 209 -16.39 -25.43 3.43
C GLY A 209 -17.28 -24.82 4.51
N SER A 210 -17.64 -23.52 4.43
CA SER A 210 -18.38 -22.82 5.48
C SER A 210 -19.90 -22.94 5.31
N PRO A 211 -20.63 -23.63 6.22
CA PRO A 211 -22.10 -23.68 6.18
C PRO A 211 -22.72 -22.29 6.37
N ALA A 212 -22.08 -21.41 7.15
CA ALA A 212 -22.56 -20.06 7.38
C ALA A 212 -22.49 -19.22 6.10
N VAL A 213 -21.41 -19.33 5.33
CA VAL A 213 -21.28 -18.65 4.03
C VAL A 213 -22.21 -19.26 2.99
N ALA A 214 -22.42 -20.58 3.00
CA ALA A 214 -23.42 -21.20 2.13
C ALA A 214 -24.84 -20.64 2.39
N ALA A 215 -25.21 -20.46 3.67
CA ALA A 215 -26.48 -19.83 4.04
C ALA A 215 -26.52 -18.33 3.65
N LEU A 216 -25.42 -17.61 3.80
CA LEU A 216 -25.29 -16.23 3.34
C LEU A 216 -25.50 -16.13 1.82
N LYS A 217 -24.83 -16.97 1.04
CA LYS A 217 -24.98 -17.02 -0.43
C LYS A 217 -26.45 -17.25 -0.83
N ALA A 218 -27.10 -18.22 -0.20
CA ALA A 218 -28.51 -18.51 -0.47
C ALA A 218 -29.45 -17.35 -0.15
N ARG A 219 -29.21 -16.65 0.96
CA ARG A 219 -30.01 -15.51 1.41
C ARG A 219 -29.83 -14.27 0.55
N GLU A 220 -28.59 -13.96 0.18
CA GLU A 220 -28.26 -12.73 -0.55
C GLU A 220 -28.18 -12.93 -2.08
N GLY A 221 -28.37 -14.16 -2.58
CA GLY A 221 -28.30 -14.47 -4.00
C GLY A 221 -26.88 -14.47 -4.59
N LEU A 222 -25.86 -14.68 -3.75
CA LEU A 222 -24.46 -14.70 -4.15
C LEU A 222 -24.06 -16.08 -4.70
N GLN A 223 -23.21 -16.15 -5.71
CA GLN A 223 -22.83 -17.39 -6.36
C GLN A 223 -21.37 -17.79 -6.09
N THR A 224 -20.45 -16.84 -6.20
CA THR A 224 -19.00 -17.02 -6.15
C THR A 224 -18.40 -16.51 -4.83
N SER A 225 -17.12 -16.79 -4.58
CA SER A 225 -16.37 -16.14 -3.50
C SER A 225 -16.15 -14.65 -3.77
N ASP A 226 -15.97 -14.25 -5.03
CA ASP A 226 -15.88 -12.85 -5.41
C ASP A 226 -17.18 -12.09 -5.08
N ASP A 227 -18.34 -12.72 -5.24
CA ASP A 227 -19.62 -12.11 -4.84
C ASP A 227 -19.71 -11.90 -3.32
N VAL A 228 -19.22 -12.90 -2.54
CA VAL A 228 -19.19 -12.80 -1.07
C VAL A 228 -18.24 -11.69 -0.62
N GLN A 229 -17.06 -11.59 -1.22
CA GLN A 229 -16.10 -10.51 -0.98
C GLN A 229 -16.72 -9.15 -1.32
N GLY A 230 -17.28 -9.01 -2.52
CA GLY A 230 -17.92 -7.77 -2.96
C GLY A 230 -19.06 -7.34 -2.02
N TRP A 231 -19.91 -8.30 -1.61
CA TRP A 231 -20.97 -8.03 -0.63
C TRP A 231 -20.43 -7.56 0.72
N MET A 232 -19.38 -8.20 1.22
CA MET A 232 -18.73 -7.82 2.47
C MET A 232 -18.17 -6.39 2.39
N LEU A 233 -17.41 -6.12 1.35
CA LEU A 233 -16.76 -4.82 1.15
C LEU A 233 -17.80 -3.69 0.95
N ALA A 234 -18.84 -3.93 0.17
CA ALA A 234 -19.93 -2.96 -0.01
C ALA A 234 -20.65 -2.63 1.31
N LYS A 235 -20.87 -3.65 2.15
CA LYS A 235 -21.49 -3.47 3.47
C LYS A 235 -20.59 -2.67 4.41
N LEU A 236 -19.28 -2.97 4.43
CA LEU A 236 -18.31 -2.22 5.24
C LEU A 236 -18.16 -0.79 4.73
N ALA A 237 -18.07 -0.59 3.41
CA ALA A 237 -18.05 0.72 2.76
C ALA A 237 -19.29 1.56 3.11
N GLY A 238 -20.47 0.93 3.13
CA GLY A 238 -21.72 1.59 3.55
C GLY A 238 -21.68 2.05 5.01
N ALA A 239 -21.15 1.21 5.92
CA ALA A 239 -21.02 1.55 7.34
C ALA A 239 -19.99 2.68 7.59
N LEU A 240 -18.91 2.73 6.80
CA LEU A 240 -17.91 3.79 6.85
C LEU A 240 -18.42 5.08 6.18
N GLY A 241 -19.10 4.96 5.03
CA GLY A 241 -19.72 6.09 4.34
C GLY A 241 -20.74 6.84 5.20
N ALA A 242 -21.51 6.10 6.02
CA ALA A 242 -22.42 6.70 7.00
C ALA A 242 -21.69 7.51 8.10
N ALA A 243 -20.40 7.25 8.30
CA ALA A 243 -19.51 8.00 9.20
C ALA A 243 -18.67 9.08 8.45
N GLY A 244 -18.94 9.31 7.15
CA GLY A 244 -18.23 10.29 6.34
C GLY A 244 -16.85 9.84 5.85
N VAL A 245 -16.55 8.55 5.92
CA VAL A 245 -15.27 7.97 5.49
C VAL A 245 -15.44 7.34 4.10
N ARG A 246 -14.63 7.76 3.14
CA ARG A 246 -14.49 7.10 1.83
C ARG A 246 -13.62 5.84 2.01
N VAL A 247 -13.89 4.80 1.23
CA VAL A 247 -13.04 3.60 1.20
C VAL A 247 -12.12 3.59 -0.01
N ALA A 248 -10.97 2.95 0.15
CA ALA A 248 -10.06 2.58 -0.92
C ALA A 248 -9.77 1.09 -0.82
N ALA A 249 -9.31 0.46 -1.91
CA ALA A 249 -8.94 -0.95 -1.93
C ALA A 249 -8.11 -1.29 -3.18
N TRP A 250 -7.45 -2.45 -3.17
CA TRP A 250 -6.85 -3.00 -4.37
C TRP A 250 -7.93 -3.35 -5.41
N GLU A 251 -7.56 -3.45 -6.69
CA GLU A 251 -8.52 -3.58 -7.80
C GLU A 251 -9.44 -4.79 -7.70
N GLU A 252 -9.05 -5.84 -6.98
CA GLU A 252 -9.88 -7.04 -6.76
C GLU A 252 -11.19 -6.74 -6.06
N ALA A 253 -11.25 -5.66 -5.28
CA ALA A 253 -12.47 -5.21 -4.62
C ALA A 253 -13.62 -4.88 -5.60
N SER A 254 -13.31 -4.66 -6.89
CA SER A 254 -14.30 -4.43 -7.95
C SER A 254 -14.90 -5.71 -8.52
N LYS A 255 -14.41 -6.89 -8.12
CA LYS A 255 -14.91 -8.20 -8.57
C LYS A 255 -16.26 -8.53 -7.94
N GLY A 256 -16.94 -9.52 -8.53
CA GLY A 256 -18.25 -9.99 -8.08
C GLY A 256 -19.43 -9.28 -8.73
N VAL A 257 -20.62 -9.86 -8.54
CA VAL A 257 -21.87 -9.25 -9.02
C VAL A 257 -22.17 -7.98 -8.24
N GLN A 258 -22.99 -7.11 -8.81
CA GLN A 258 -23.40 -5.82 -8.21
C GLN A 258 -22.28 -4.78 -8.07
N GLY A 259 -21.13 -4.96 -8.76
CA GLY A 259 -20.06 -3.96 -8.80
C GLY A 259 -19.10 -4.02 -7.60
N GLY A 260 -19.02 -5.14 -6.89
CA GLY A 260 -18.09 -5.32 -5.78
C GLY A 260 -18.27 -4.26 -4.70
N ILE A 261 -17.19 -3.59 -4.30
CA ILE A 261 -17.18 -2.54 -3.25
C ILE A 261 -17.99 -1.28 -3.61
N GLY A 262 -18.35 -1.09 -4.88
CA GLY A 262 -19.09 0.06 -5.38
C GLY A 262 -18.22 1.22 -5.87
N ASN A 263 -18.75 2.02 -6.81
CA ASN A 263 -18.01 3.03 -7.58
C ASN A 263 -17.53 4.25 -6.78
N ALA A 264 -17.95 4.41 -5.54
CA ALA A 264 -17.45 5.47 -4.65
C ALA A 264 -16.03 5.19 -4.11
N ALA A 265 -15.60 3.92 -4.16
CA ALA A 265 -14.26 3.52 -3.74
C ALA A 265 -13.17 4.07 -4.67
N LEU A 266 -11.99 4.33 -4.09
CA LEU A 266 -10.76 4.58 -4.82
C LEU A 266 -10.03 3.26 -4.98
N LEU A 267 -9.74 2.82 -6.20
CA LEU A 267 -9.08 1.54 -6.45
C LEU A 267 -7.61 1.71 -6.82
N PHE A 268 -6.80 0.75 -6.40
CA PHE A 268 -5.35 0.71 -6.66
C PHE A 268 -5.06 -0.50 -7.57
N SER A 269 -4.50 -0.24 -8.75
CA SER A 269 -4.26 -1.28 -9.75
C SER A 269 -2.80 -1.72 -9.73
N TRP A 270 -2.55 -2.91 -9.16
CA TRP A 270 -1.22 -3.45 -8.91
C TRP A 270 -0.85 -4.65 -9.81
N THR A 271 -1.79 -5.50 -10.18
CA THR A 271 -1.47 -6.68 -11.01
C THR A 271 -1.02 -6.30 -12.42
N GLY A 272 -1.34 -5.09 -12.85
CA GLY A 272 -0.95 -4.50 -14.11
C GLY A 272 -1.83 -3.30 -14.45
N GLN A 273 -1.67 -2.75 -15.64
CA GLN A 273 -2.49 -1.62 -16.08
C GLN A 273 -3.90 -2.03 -16.55
N GLY A 274 -4.04 -3.27 -17.08
CA GLY A 274 -5.31 -3.78 -17.62
C GLY A 274 -6.46 -3.73 -16.62
N PRO A 275 -6.34 -4.30 -15.43
CA PRO A 275 -7.38 -4.24 -14.39
C PRO A 275 -7.77 -2.82 -14.01
N GLY A 276 -6.82 -1.89 -13.93
CA GLY A 276 -7.08 -0.47 -13.67
C GLY A 276 -7.88 0.20 -14.79
N VAL A 277 -7.58 -0.13 -16.05
CA VAL A 277 -8.35 0.34 -17.20
C VAL A 277 -9.79 -0.17 -17.14
N GLU A 278 -9.98 -1.46 -16.79
CA GLU A 278 -11.32 -2.03 -16.64
C GLU A 278 -12.10 -1.38 -15.49
N ALA A 279 -11.45 -1.19 -14.34
CA ALA A 279 -12.06 -0.53 -13.19
C ALA A 279 -12.47 0.91 -13.52
N ALA A 280 -11.60 1.67 -14.19
CA ALA A 280 -11.89 3.03 -14.63
C ALA A 280 -13.07 3.08 -15.62
N ARG A 281 -13.16 2.16 -16.57
CA ARG A 281 -14.30 2.03 -17.50
C ARG A 281 -15.60 1.64 -16.81
N ARG A 282 -15.52 0.97 -15.66
CA ARG A 282 -16.68 0.69 -14.78
C ARG A 282 -17.07 1.91 -13.92
N GLY A 283 -16.30 3.00 -13.98
CA GLY A 283 -16.61 4.26 -13.29
C GLY A 283 -15.87 4.51 -11.99
N HIS A 284 -14.91 3.64 -11.61
CA HIS A 284 -14.06 3.86 -10.45
C HIS A 284 -12.99 4.91 -10.72
N ASP A 285 -12.62 5.67 -9.70
CA ASP A 285 -11.36 6.40 -9.69
C ASP A 285 -10.22 5.43 -9.39
N VAL A 286 -9.09 5.55 -10.09
CA VAL A 286 -7.99 4.57 -10.01
C VAL A 286 -6.66 5.24 -9.77
N VAL A 287 -5.86 4.66 -8.87
CA VAL A 287 -4.42 4.89 -8.72
C VAL A 287 -3.68 3.74 -9.40
N MET A 288 -2.76 4.06 -10.30
CA MET A 288 -1.97 3.06 -11.02
C MET A 288 -0.66 2.79 -10.29
N CYS A 289 -0.44 1.52 -9.90
CA CYS A 289 0.77 1.05 -9.24
C CYS A 289 1.21 -0.34 -9.75
N PRO A 290 1.33 -0.54 -11.10
CA PRO A 290 1.62 -1.86 -11.65
C PRO A 290 2.92 -2.43 -11.10
N ALA A 291 2.87 -3.64 -10.53
CA ALA A 291 4.00 -4.27 -9.85
C ALA A 291 5.25 -4.31 -10.72
N GLN A 292 5.08 -4.56 -12.02
CA GLN A 292 6.16 -4.64 -12.99
C GLN A 292 7.00 -3.34 -13.11
N ASN A 293 6.48 -2.21 -12.61
CA ASN A 293 7.11 -0.89 -12.76
C ASN A 293 7.21 -0.11 -11.44
N ALA A 294 6.34 -0.40 -10.48
CA ALA A 294 6.13 0.42 -9.29
C ALA A 294 6.37 -0.31 -7.96
N TYR A 295 6.63 -1.64 -7.97
CA TYR A 295 6.92 -2.41 -6.76
C TYR A 295 8.43 -2.44 -6.50
N PHE A 296 8.84 -1.89 -5.37
CA PHE A 296 10.23 -1.69 -5.03
C PHE A 296 10.81 -2.75 -4.07
N ASP A 297 9.99 -3.72 -3.66
CA ASP A 297 10.43 -5.00 -3.10
C ASP A 297 11.05 -5.93 -4.15
N LEU A 298 10.75 -5.71 -5.44
CA LEU A 298 11.38 -6.43 -6.54
C LEU A 298 12.83 -5.97 -6.73
N ALA A 299 13.74 -6.91 -6.97
CA ALA A 299 15.17 -6.63 -7.15
C ALA A 299 15.43 -5.70 -8.36
N HIS A 300 16.51 -4.96 -8.31
CA HIS A 300 16.93 -4.07 -9.38
C HIS A 300 17.37 -4.83 -10.64
N SER A 301 18.03 -5.96 -10.47
CA SER A 301 18.59 -6.79 -11.53
C SER A 301 18.59 -8.28 -11.16
N PRO A 302 18.95 -9.18 -12.11
CA PRO A 302 19.12 -10.59 -11.81
C PRO A 302 20.44 -10.92 -11.09
N ASP A 303 21.24 -9.93 -10.70
CA ASP A 303 22.47 -10.15 -9.96
C ASP A 303 22.11 -10.74 -8.59
N PRO A 304 22.76 -11.87 -8.16
CA PRO A 304 22.48 -12.49 -6.88
C PRO A 304 22.80 -11.60 -5.67
N ASP A 305 23.61 -10.56 -5.85
CA ASP A 305 23.91 -9.58 -4.80
C ASP A 305 22.84 -8.47 -4.70
N ASP A 306 21.92 -8.39 -5.69
CA ASP A 306 20.78 -7.47 -5.63
C ASP A 306 19.65 -8.06 -4.77
N TRP A 307 19.42 -7.42 -3.64
CA TRP A 307 18.35 -7.79 -2.72
C TRP A 307 16.96 -7.57 -3.32
N GLY A 308 16.01 -8.45 -3.03
CA GLY A 308 14.60 -8.29 -3.37
C GLY A 308 13.95 -9.54 -3.93
N ALA A 309 12.63 -9.44 -4.12
CA ALA A 309 11.82 -10.46 -4.79
C ALA A 309 12.01 -10.39 -6.33
N ALA A 310 11.49 -11.39 -7.04
CA ALA A 310 11.57 -11.44 -8.51
C ALA A 310 10.29 -12.00 -9.17
N TRP A 311 9.20 -12.15 -8.41
CA TRP A 311 7.96 -12.79 -8.88
C TRP A 311 7.30 -12.07 -10.07
N ALA A 312 7.43 -10.73 -10.16
CA ALA A 312 6.96 -9.93 -11.31
C ALA A 312 8.11 -9.46 -12.23
N GLY A 313 9.31 -10.06 -12.07
CA GLY A 313 10.53 -9.70 -12.76
C GLY A 313 11.34 -8.65 -12.02
N PHE A 314 12.33 -8.07 -12.68
CA PHE A 314 13.21 -7.05 -12.11
C PHE A 314 12.72 -5.65 -12.44
N VAL A 315 12.95 -4.71 -11.51
CA VAL A 315 12.55 -3.30 -11.67
C VAL A 315 13.79 -2.39 -11.59
N PRO A 316 14.61 -2.32 -12.64
CA PRO A 316 15.67 -1.32 -12.71
C PRO A 316 15.09 0.10 -12.76
N LEU A 317 15.93 1.10 -12.49
CA LEU A 317 15.52 2.51 -12.44
C LEU A 317 14.72 2.95 -13.68
N GLU A 318 15.20 2.60 -14.88
CA GLU A 318 14.58 3.02 -16.14
C GLU A 318 13.18 2.43 -16.34
N LYS A 319 12.93 1.25 -15.81
CA LYS A 319 11.62 0.58 -15.92
C LYS A 319 10.52 1.34 -15.19
N THR A 320 10.87 2.12 -14.17
CA THR A 320 9.92 2.93 -13.41
C THR A 320 9.27 4.05 -14.25
N VAL A 321 9.87 4.43 -15.39
CA VAL A 321 9.31 5.43 -16.31
C VAL A 321 8.91 4.84 -17.69
N ALA A 322 9.17 3.55 -17.93
CA ALA A 322 8.91 2.88 -19.20
C ALA A 322 7.42 2.47 -19.40
N TRP A 323 6.51 3.21 -18.81
CA TRP A 323 5.07 2.99 -18.89
C TRP A 323 4.33 4.33 -18.80
N ASP A 324 3.02 4.35 -19.05
CA ASP A 324 2.18 5.53 -18.80
C ASP A 324 0.93 5.14 -18.03
N PRO A 325 0.56 5.89 -16.97
CA PRO A 325 -0.65 5.64 -16.19
C PRO A 325 -1.95 5.63 -17.00
N VAL A 326 -1.95 6.32 -18.15
CA VAL A 326 -3.01 6.23 -19.15
C VAL A 326 -2.43 5.51 -20.36
N PRO A 327 -2.63 4.18 -20.51
CA PRO A 327 -2.05 3.41 -21.59
C PRO A 327 -2.53 3.89 -22.97
N GLN A 328 -1.70 3.74 -23.99
CA GLN A 328 -2.08 4.00 -25.37
C GLN A 328 -3.32 3.17 -25.77
N GLY A 329 -4.33 3.82 -26.33
CA GLY A 329 -5.61 3.21 -26.69
C GLY A 329 -6.61 3.13 -25.53
N ALA A 330 -6.29 3.75 -24.41
CA ALA A 330 -7.17 3.87 -23.25
C ALA A 330 -7.31 5.33 -22.77
N GLU A 331 -7.21 6.29 -23.68
CA GLU A 331 -7.30 7.72 -23.37
C GLU A 331 -8.66 8.12 -22.79
N ASP A 332 -9.70 7.32 -23.04
CA ASP A 332 -11.03 7.46 -22.49
C ASP A 332 -11.09 7.42 -20.96
N ILE A 333 -10.14 6.71 -20.33
CA ILE A 333 -10.10 6.59 -18.85
C ILE A 333 -9.33 7.74 -18.18
N ALA A 334 -8.64 8.60 -18.90
CA ALA A 334 -7.80 9.65 -18.31
C ALA A 334 -8.47 10.45 -17.18
N PRO A 335 -9.77 10.84 -17.28
CA PRO A 335 -10.45 11.54 -16.19
C PRO A 335 -10.64 10.73 -14.91
N ARG A 336 -10.49 9.41 -14.97
CA ARG A 336 -10.62 8.47 -13.85
C ARG A 336 -9.30 8.08 -13.22
N ILE A 337 -8.17 8.42 -13.83
CA ILE A 337 -6.86 8.14 -13.25
C ILE A 337 -6.53 9.25 -12.25
N SER A 338 -6.64 8.91 -10.97
CA SER A 338 -6.34 9.80 -9.86
C SER A 338 -4.84 10.06 -9.71
N GLY A 339 -4.00 9.06 -10.06
CA GLY A 339 -2.56 9.18 -9.95
C GLY A 339 -1.78 7.89 -10.02
N VAL A 340 -0.61 7.93 -9.38
CA VAL A 340 0.35 6.83 -9.34
C VAL A 340 0.86 6.61 -7.93
N GLU A 341 1.24 5.37 -7.63
CA GLU A 341 1.87 5.00 -6.37
C GLU A 341 3.04 4.06 -6.59
N ALA A 342 4.10 4.22 -5.80
CA ALA A 342 5.13 3.21 -5.63
C ALA A 342 4.80 2.38 -4.40
N CYS A 343 4.99 1.06 -4.48
CA CYS A 343 4.76 0.16 -3.35
C CYS A 343 6.09 -0.46 -2.89
N PHE A 344 6.23 -0.60 -1.58
CA PHE A 344 7.32 -1.34 -0.97
C PHE A 344 6.74 -2.35 0.02
N TRP A 345 6.88 -3.64 -0.32
CA TRP A 345 6.48 -4.76 0.51
C TRP A 345 7.65 -5.27 1.36
N GLY A 346 7.36 -5.77 2.53
CA GLY A 346 8.35 -5.98 3.59
C GLY A 346 8.78 -7.42 3.84
N GLU A 347 8.30 -8.40 3.06
CA GLU A 347 8.46 -9.84 3.34
C GLU A 347 9.93 -10.28 3.47
N PHE A 348 10.78 -9.73 2.61
CA PHE A 348 12.21 -10.08 2.59
C PHE A 348 13.10 -9.09 3.34
N THR A 349 12.50 -8.02 3.90
CA THR A 349 13.26 -6.97 4.59
C THR A 349 13.62 -7.41 6.01
N THR A 350 14.89 -7.33 6.34
CA THR A 350 15.42 -7.63 7.69
C THR A 350 16.03 -6.41 8.36
N GLU A 351 16.38 -5.39 7.58
CA GLU A 351 17.00 -4.14 8.05
C GLU A 351 16.44 -2.94 7.27
N ASP A 352 16.22 -1.82 7.93
CA ASP A 352 15.74 -0.57 7.34
C ASP A 352 16.61 -0.10 6.14
N GLY A 353 17.92 -0.32 6.22
CA GLY A 353 18.87 0.06 5.17
C GLY A 353 18.67 -0.65 3.83
N GLN A 354 18.08 -1.86 3.83
CA GLN A 354 17.69 -2.58 2.61
C GLN A 354 16.57 -1.84 1.90
N ALA A 355 15.51 -1.48 2.64
CA ALA A 355 14.39 -0.72 2.10
C ALA A 355 14.83 0.63 1.52
N GLU A 356 15.76 1.33 2.18
CA GLU A 356 16.28 2.60 1.68
C GLU A 356 16.87 2.47 0.28
N GLY A 357 17.77 1.48 0.09
CA GLY A 357 18.40 1.22 -1.21
C GLY A 357 17.44 0.72 -2.28
N MET A 358 16.41 0.00 -1.88
CA MET A 358 15.39 -0.49 -2.80
C MET A 358 14.41 0.61 -3.23
N ILE A 359 14.07 1.53 -2.35
CA ILE A 359 13.18 2.66 -2.66
C ILE A 359 13.93 3.70 -3.51
N ALA A 360 15.11 4.13 -3.11
CA ALA A 360 15.87 5.16 -3.83
C ALA A 360 16.99 4.55 -4.71
N PRO A 361 17.13 4.99 -5.98
CA PRO A 361 16.49 6.15 -6.59
C PRO A 361 15.19 5.88 -7.35
N ARG A 362 14.65 4.65 -7.34
CA ARG A 362 13.48 4.24 -8.15
C ARG A 362 12.21 5.08 -7.88
N ILE A 363 12.02 5.51 -6.66
CA ILE A 363 10.90 6.39 -6.27
C ILE A 363 10.85 7.67 -7.10
N LEU A 364 12.02 8.17 -7.58
CA LEU A 364 12.10 9.34 -8.46
C LEU A 364 11.36 9.11 -9.78
N GLY A 365 11.39 7.87 -10.33
CA GLY A 365 10.66 7.54 -11.54
C GLY A 365 9.14 7.65 -11.38
N ILE A 366 8.60 7.13 -10.28
CA ILE A 366 7.16 7.25 -9.98
C ILE A 366 6.79 8.70 -9.67
N ALA A 367 7.62 9.43 -8.93
CA ALA A 367 7.43 10.86 -8.71
C ALA A 367 7.36 11.64 -10.04
N THR A 368 8.26 11.31 -11.00
CA THR A 368 8.27 11.89 -12.34
C THR A 368 6.98 11.56 -13.10
N LYS A 369 6.51 10.30 -13.07
CA LYS A 369 5.23 9.90 -13.68
C LYS A 369 4.03 10.65 -13.10
N GLY A 370 4.04 10.90 -11.80
CA GLY A 370 3.00 11.66 -11.12
C GLY A 370 3.01 13.15 -11.40
N TRP A 371 4.18 13.70 -11.72
CA TRP A 371 4.38 15.14 -11.85
C TRP A 371 4.40 15.62 -13.29
N GLU A 372 5.15 14.95 -14.18
CA GLU A 372 5.43 15.45 -15.52
C GLU A 372 4.39 14.99 -16.57
N PRO A 373 4.22 15.76 -17.65
CA PRO A 373 3.47 15.30 -18.80
C PRO A 373 4.02 13.99 -19.39
N ALA A 374 3.14 13.21 -20.03
CA ALA A 374 3.49 11.95 -20.65
C ALA A 374 4.69 12.10 -21.63
N GLY A 375 5.62 11.12 -21.57
CA GLY A 375 6.75 11.04 -22.50
C GLY A 375 7.85 12.06 -22.31
N ARG A 376 7.79 12.92 -21.28
CA ARG A 376 8.82 13.96 -21.08
C ARG A 376 10.14 13.41 -20.58
N THR A 377 10.11 12.42 -19.67
CA THR A 377 11.31 11.80 -19.10
C THR A 377 11.38 10.33 -19.53
N ASP A 378 12.45 9.97 -20.23
CA ASP A 378 12.83 8.60 -20.53
C ASP A 378 13.85 8.06 -19.52
N GLY A 379 14.30 6.81 -19.71
CA GLY A 379 15.25 6.17 -18.79
C GLY A 379 16.61 6.88 -18.73
N ALA A 380 17.09 7.47 -19.83
CA ALA A 380 18.37 8.20 -19.85
C ALA A 380 18.27 9.53 -19.10
N ALA A 381 17.18 10.27 -19.31
CA ALA A 381 16.89 11.50 -18.59
C ALA A 381 16.70 11.22 -17.09
N LEU A 382 16.02 10.10 -16.74
CA LEU A 382 15.84 9.70 -15.35
C LEU A 382 17.18 9.38 -14.66
N ARG A 383 18.13 8.68 -15.31
CA ARG A 383 19.48 8.45 -14.76
C ARG A 383 20.21 9.77 -14.48
N SER A 384 20.12 10.69 -15.42
CA SER A 384 20.74 12.02 -15.25
C SER A 384 20.12 12.76 -14.07
N LEU A 385 18.79 12.71 -13.94
CA LEU A 385 18.06 13.31 -12.82
C LEU A 385 18.42 12.64 -11.48
N ALA A 386 18.53 11.31 -11.43
CA ALA A 386 18.94 10.57 -10.23
C ALA A 386 20.34 11.00 -9.74
N SER A 387 21.24 11.32 -10.65
CA SER A 387 22.57 11.85 -10.30
C SER A 387 22.49 13.23 -9.61
N VAL A 388 21.58 14.10 -10.06
CA VAL A 388 21.33 15.42 -9.45
C VAL A 388 20.73 15.28 -8.04
N TYR A 389 19.83 14.32 -7.85
CA TYR A 389 19.21 14.05 -6.54
C TYR A 389 20.13 13.34 -5.56
N GLY A 390 21.22 12.72 -6.00
CA GLY A 390 22.16 12.00 -5.15
C GLY A 390 22.61 12.78 -3.91
N PRO A 391 23.17 14.00 -4.05
CA PRO A 391 23.55 14.83 -2.90
C PRO A 391 22.39 15.21 -1.99
N LEU A 392 21.17 15.30 -2.52
CA LEU A 392 19.96 15.61 -1.73
C LEU A 392 19.55 14.43 -0.85
N TYR A 393 19.64 13.19 -1.36
CA TYR A 393 19.44 11.98 -0.55
C TYR A 393 20.44 11.90 0.59
N ASP A 394 21.73 12.17 0.30
CA ASP A 394 22.79 12.16 1.31
C ASP A 394 22.52 13.19 2.43
N ARG A 395 21.95 14.38 2.10
CA ARG A 395 21.60 15.44 3.08
C ARG A 395 20.47 15.04 4.03
N ILE A 396 19.49 14.28 3.55
CA ILE A 396 18.40 13.79 4.40
C ILE A 396 18.74 12.46 5.08
N GLY A 397 19.97 11.96 4.92
CA GLY A 397 20.45 10.72 5.50
C GLY A 397 19.78 9.47 4.90
N TRP A 398 19.35 9.53 3.63
CA TRP A 398 18.73 8.42 2.93
C TRP A 398 19.72 7.67 2.06
N ARG A 399 19.89 6.38 2.28
CA ARG A 399 20.72 5.52 1.45
C ARG A 399 20.07 5.33 0.08
N ARG A 400 20.87 5.07 -0.94
CA ARG A 400 20.39 4.80 -2.29
C ARG A 400 21.16 3.65 -2.91
N TYR A 401 20.49 2.93 -3.79
CA TYR A 401 21.17 1.96 -4.67
C TYR A 401 22.16 2.68 -5.55
N ARG A 402 23.38 2.13 -5.65
CA ARG A 402 24.49 2.75 -6.42
C ARG A 402 24.84 1.99 -7.68
N GLY A 403 24.11 0.88 -7.95
CA GLY A 403 24.42 -0.04 -9.03
C GLY A 403 25.53 -1.00 -8.65
N ALA A 404 25.60 -2.13 -9.35
CA ALA A 404 26.78 -3.00 -9.36
C ALA A 404 27.85 -2.42 -10.27
#